data_6473f85a5193447e153bbf2fb362e7e4
#
_entry.id   6473f85a5193447e153bbf2fb362e7e4
#
_cell.length_a   1.000
_cell.length_b   1.000
_cell.length_c   1.000
_cell.angle_alpha   90.00
_cell.angle_beta   90.00
_cell.angle_gamma   90.00
#
_symmetry.space_group_name_H-M   'P 1'
#
loop_
_entity.id
_entity.type
_entity.pdbx_description
1 polymer ?
#
loop_
_entity_poly.entity_id
_entity_poly.type
_entity_poly.pdbx_seq_one_letter_code
_entity_poly.pdbx_strand_id
1 'polypeptide(L)'
;MLKNFLFDVLTQSALAAGLLAVVATLFKTQIAHWLNKDMERLKSEFARDLEEVKSQKAKELEDYRVALIAAAETARSAAEVKKAGALFILEKRMDAMMKLYKTLAKVSTSLSACCTLEDKTLETTIESHQTLAGLHEAIDDARPFIEYESQLLLNKATSIGTKMVRHFSRPGTPDAPAEMTEEFMEACIAAKSDVIAAINMLAAV
;
A
#
# COMPACT_ATOMS: atom_id res chain seq x y z
N MET A 1 -69.27 13.70 -92.91
CA MET A 1 -68.59 12.50 -92.45
C MET A 1 -67.28 12.80 -91.66
N LEU A 2 -66.44 13.68 -92.16
CA LEU A 2 -65.11 13.96 -91.48
C LEU A 2 -65.25 14.59 -90.10
N LYS A 3 -66.21 15.46 -89.83
CA LYS A 3 -66.40 16.09 -88.49
C LYS A 3 -66.82 15.10 -87.45
N ASN A 4 -67.62 14.10 -87.70
CA ASN A 4 -68.04 13.10 -86.74
C ASN A 4 -66.89 12.13 -86.44
N PHE A 5 -66.05 11.77 -87.40
CA PHE A 5 -64.90 10.95 -87.24
C PHE A 5 -63.81 11.63 -86.36
N LEU A 6 -63.60 12.92 -86.63
CA LEU A 6 -62.64 13.69 -85.77
C LEU A 6 -63.13 13.85 -84.30
N PHE A 7 -64.44 14.00 -84.16
CA PHE A 7 -65.01 14.11 -82.79
C PHE A 7 -64.98 12.80 -82.05
N ASP A 8 -65.21 11.64 -82.71
CA ASP A 8 -65.08 10.32 -82.09
C ASP A 8 -63.63 9.99 -81.70
N VAL A 9 -62.68 10.33 -82.56
CA VAL A 9 -61.23 10.12 -82.27
C VAL A 9 -60.81 11.03 -81.13
N LEU A 10 -61.23 12.26 -81.05
CA LEU A 10 -60.94 13.19 -79.97
C LEU A 10 -61.56 12.74 -78.64
N THR A 11 -62.79 12.28 -78.65
CA THR A 11 -63.43 11.78 -77.41
C THR A 11 -62.86 10.48 -76.94
N GLN A 12 -62.49 9.56 -77.80
CA GLN A 12 -61.81 8.31 -77.42
C GLN A 12 -60.41 8.58 -76.90
N SER A 13 -59.66 9.50 -77.48
CA SER A 13 -58.36 9.89 -77.01
C SER A 13 -58.40 10.60 -75.64
N ALA A 14 -59.40 11.45 -75.42
CA ALA A 14 -59.62 12.12 -74.14
C ALA A 14 -60.02 11.14 -73.02
N LEU A 15 -60.86 10.16 -73.33
CA LEU A 15 -61.24 9.08 -72.42
C LEU A 15 -60.03 8.19 -72.07
N ALA A 16 -59.19 7.82 -73.02
CA ALA A 16 -58.00 7.04 -72.82
C ALA A 16 -56.96 7.79 -71.96
N ALA A 17 -56.81 9.10 -72.25
CA ALA A 17 -55.89 9.94 -71.43
C ALA A 17 -56.43 10.11 -70.00
N GLY A 18 -57.71 10.25 -69.79
CA GLY A 18 -58.34 10.30 -68.48
C GLY A 18 -58.18 9.01 -67.69
N LEU A 19 -58.40 7.86 -68.36
CA LEU A 19 -58.17 6.54 -67.74
C LEU A 19 -56.71 6.33 -67.35
N LEU A 20 -55.77 6.70 -68.21
CA LEU A 20 -54.31 6.63 -67.88
C LEU A 20 -53.93 7.53 -66.71
N ALA A 21 -54.49 8.72 -66.59
CA ALA A 21 -54.28 9.64 -65.51
C ALA A 21 -54.83 9.09 -64.19
N VAL A 22 -56.02 8.47 -64.19
CA VAL A 22 -56.55 7.78 -62.98
C VAL A 22 -55.71 6.58 -62.58
N VAL A 23 -55.31 5.76 -63.54
CA VAL A 23 -54.43 4.62 -63.26
C VAL A 23 -53.06 5.09 -62.68
N ALA A 24 -52.45 6.11 -63.27
CA ALA A 24 -51.20 6.67 -62.83
C ALA A 24 -51.30 7.26 -61.41
N THR A 25 -52.38 7.93 -61.06
CA THR A 25 -52.61 8.45 -59.69
C THR A 25 -52.84 7.33 -58.69
N LEU A 26 -53.56 6.29 -59.02
CA LEU A 26 -53.74 5.09 -58.17
C LEU A 26 -52.40 4.36 -57.91
N PHE A 27 -51.61 4.17 -58.96
CA PHE A 27 -50.30 3.59 -58.84
C PHE A 27 -49.37 4.44 -57.95
N LYS A 28 -49.39 5.75 -58.16
CA LYS A 28 -48.57 6.67 -57.32
C LYS A 28 -48.95 6.61 -55.81
N THR A 29 -50.24 6.60 -55.53
CA THR A 29 -50.76 6.50 -54.17
C THR A 29 -50.45 5.14 -53.55
N GLN A 30 -50.56 4.05 -54.31
CA GLN A 30 -50.25 2.69 -53.86
C GLN A 30 -48.78 2.53 -53.56
N ILE A 31 -47.90 3.01 -54.43
CA ILE A 31 -46.46 3.00 -54.25
C ILE A 31 -46.04 3.87 -53.02
N ALA A 32 -46.61 5.06 -52.90
CA ALA A 32 -46.38 5.93 -51.77
C ALA A 32 -46.78 5.28 -50.41
N HIS A 33 -47.96 4.60 -50.44
CA HIS A 33 -48.41 3.87 -49.24
C HIS A 33 -47.50 2.69 -48.90
N TRP A 34 -47.04 1.94 -49.90
CA TRP A 34 -46.07 0.85 -49.69
C TRP A 34 -44.75 1.35 -49.16
N LEU A 35 -44.16 2.38 -49.74
CA LEU A 35 -42.95 3.00 -49.33
C LEU A 35 -43.03 3.56 -47.89
N ASN A 36 -44.13 4.20 -47.55
CA ASN A 36 -44.32 4.71 -46.19
C ASN A 36 -44.41 3.56 -45.14
N LYS A 37 -45.14 2.47 -45.50
CA LYS A 37 -45.24 1.30 -44.61
C LYS A 37 -43.89 0.61 -44.40
N ASP A 38 -43.08 0.44 -45.43
CA ASP A 38 -41.75 -0.14 -45.33
C ASP A 38 -40.80 0.79 -44.57
N MET A 39 -40.89 2.10 -44.76
CA MET A 39 -40.13 3.09 -43.99
C MET A 39 -40.49 3.09 -42.50
N GLU A 40 -41.77 2.98 -42.15
CA GLU A 40 -42.21 2.87 -40.77
C GLU A 40 -41.73 1.57 -40.13
N ARG A 41 -41.78 0.47 -40.86
CA ARG A 41 -41.26 -0.82 -40.43
C ARG A 41 -39.74 -0.75 -40.14
N LEU A 42 -38.98 -0.22 -41.11
CA LEU A 42 -37.54 -0.03 -40.95
C LEU A 42 -37.21 0.89 -39.76
N LYS A 43 -37.95 2.00 -39.62
CA LYS A 43 -37.74 2.90 -38.44
C LYS A 43 -38.01 2.19 -37.11
N SER A 44 -39.05 1.35 -37.06
CA SER A 44 -39.36 0.60 -35.83
C SER A 44 -38.34 -0.49 -35.55
N GLU A 45 -37.81 -1.18 -36.56
CA GLU A 45 -36.74 -2.14 -36.44
C GLU A 45 -35.44 -1.46 -35.93
N PHE A 46 -35.03 -0.36 -36.59
CA PHE A 46 -33.85 0.41 -36.13
C PHE A 46 -33.99 0.98 -34.71
N ALA A 47 -35.20 1.47 -34.35
CA ALA A 47 -35.43 1.96 -32.99
C ALA A 47 -35.28 0.84 -31.95
N ARG A 48 -35.78 -0.35 -32.27
CA ARG A 48 -35.65 -1.53 -31.40
C ARG A 48 -34.21 -2.00 -31.25
N ASP A 49 -33.48 -2.10 -32.37
CA ASP A 49 -32.08 -2.50 -32.39
C ASP A 49 -31.23 -1.49 -31.61
N LEU A 50 -31.49 -0.19 -31.75
CA LEU A 50 -30.81 0.86 -31.03
C LEU A 50 -31.07 0.76 -29.52
N GLU A 51 -32.28 0.44 -29.10
CA GLU A 51 -32.65 0.29 -27.71
C GLU A 51 -32.00 -0.96 -27.09
N GLU A 52 -31.93 -2.05 -27.86
CA GLU A 52 -31.23 -3.28 -27.46
C GLU A 52 -29.75 -3.03 -27.28
N VAL A 53 -29.07 -2.37 -28.23
CA VAL A 53 -27.66 -1.99 -28.14
C VAL A 53 -27.41 -1.05 -26.96
N LYS A 54 -28.27 -0.06 -26.72
CA LYS A 54 -28.18 0.83 -25.57
C LYS A 54 -28.31 0.06 -24.25
N SER A 55 -29.27 -0.85 -24.15
CA SER A 55 -29.47 -1.69 -22.96
C SER A 55 -28.27 -2.59 -22.69
N GLN A 56 -27.73 -3.20 -23.75
CA GLN A 56 -26.57 -4.05 -23.65
C GLN A 56 -25.33 -3.27 -23.20
N LYS A 57 -25.09 -2.10 -23.80
CA LYS A 57 -23.97 -1.23 -23.40
C LYS A 57 -24.14 -0.66 -22.00
N ALA A 58 -25.33 -0.38 -21.55
CA ALA A 58 -25.59 0.04 -20.17
C ALA A 58 -25.24 -1.07 -19.17
N LYS A 59 -25.58 -2.34 -19.47
CA LYS A 59 -25.19 -3.49 -18.66
C LYS A 59 -23.67 -3.69 -18.62
N GLU A 60 -23.02 -3.66 -19.79
CA GLU A 60 -21.55 -3.79 -19.86
C GLU A 60 -20.84 -2.70 -19.06
N LEU A 61 -21.34 -1.46 -19.09
CA LEU A 61 -20.80 -0.35 -18.30
C LEU A 61 -20.99 -0.56 -16.79
N GLU A 62 -22.14 -1.06 -16.37
CA GLU A 62 -22.40 -1.33 -14.96
C GLU A 62 -21.53 -2.49 -14.44
N ASP A 63 -21.41 -3.57 -15.22
CA ASP A 63 -20.52 -4.69 -14.89
C ASP A 63 -19.05 -4.24 -14.78
N TYR A 64 -18.61 -3.38 -15.71
CA TYR A 64 -17.27 -2.80 -15.67
C TYR A 64 -17.07 -1.90 -14.45
N ARG A 65 -18.07 -1.10 -14.10
CA ARG A 65 -18.06 -0.24 -12.92
C ARG A 65 -17.94 -1.05 -11.64
N VAL A 66 -18.73 -2.12 -11.49
CA VAL A 66 -18.68 -3.03 -10.34
C VAL A 66 -17.31 -3.71 -10.23
N ALA A 67 -16.76 -4.20 -11.35
CA ALA A 67 -15.43 -4.81 -11.37
C ALA A 67 -14.33 -3.81 -10.97
N LEU A 68 -14.45 -2.55 -11.40
CA LEU A 68 -13.49 -1.49 -11.08
C LEU A 68 -13.55 -1.10 -9.60
N ILE A 69 -14.74 -1.02 -9.02
CA ILE A 69 -14.93 -0.77 -7.59
C ILE A 69 -14.33 -1.92 -6.77
N ALA A 70 -14.62 -3.17 -7.12
CA ALA A 70 -14.07 -4.34 -6.43
C ALA A 70 -12.54 -4.40 -6.51
N ALA A 71 -11.96 -4.07 -7.67
CA ALA A 71 -10.51 -3.98 -7.84
C ALA A 71 -9.90 -2.85 -6.99
N ALA A 72 -10.55 -1.69 -6.92
CA ALA A 72 -10.11 -0.57 -6.09
C ALA A 72 -10.17 -0.89 -4.59
N GLU A 73 -11.21 -1.57 -4.13
CA GLU A 73 -11.36 -2.00 -2.74
C GLU A 73 -10.30 -3.05 -2.35
N THR A 74 -10.02 -4.01 -3.23
CA THR A 74 -8.94 -4.99 -3.02
C THR A 74 -7.57 -4.32 -2.97
N ALA A 75 -7.29 -3.38 -3.84
CA ALA A 75 -6.04 -2.62 -3.83
C ALA A 75 -5.89 -1.77 -2.57
N ARG A 76 -6.97 -1.13 -2.12
CA ARG A 76 -7.01 -0.35 -0.88
C ARG A 76 -6.76 -1.23 0.34
N SER A 77 -7.45 -2.35 0.45
CA SER A 77 -7.27 -3.32 1.54
C SER A 77 -5.83 -3.84 1.59
N ALA A 78 -5.24 -4.19 0.45
CA ALA A 78 -3.85 -4.62 0.38
C ALA A 78 -2.87 -3.51 0.82
N ALA A 79 -3.14 -2.26 0.47
CA ALA A 79 -2.33 -1.12 0.89
C ALA A 79 -2.45 -0.87 2.41
N GLU A 80 -3.64 -0.99 2.98
CA GLU A 80 -3.88 -0.86 4.42
C GLU A 80 -3.16 -1.96 5.21
N VAL A 81 -3.19 -3.21 4.75
CA VAL A 81 -2.46 -4.32 5.37
C VAL A 81 -0.94 -4.08 5.33
N LYS A 82 -0.41 -3.62 4.18
CA LYS A 82 1.02 -3.27 4.07
C LYS A 82 1.41 -2.14 5.02
N LYS A 83 0.57 -1.10 5.10
CA LYS A 83 0.78 0.03 6.02
C LYS A 83 0.77 -0.42 7.47
N ALA A 84 -0.21 -1.22 7.87
CA ALA A 84 -0.29 -1.77 9.24
C ALA A 84 0.93 -2.65 9.57
N GLY A 85 1.38 -3.49 8.64
CA GLY A 85 2.59 -4.30 8.79
C GLY A 85 3.85 -3.44 8.94
N ALA A 86 3.99 -2.40 8.13
CA ALA A 86 5.13 -1.48 8.24
C ALA A 86 5.16 -0.72 9.56
N LEU A 87 4.00 -0.24 10.03
CA LEU A 87 3.88 0.42 11.34
C LEU A 87 4.21 -0.52 12.49
N PHE A 88 3.73 -1.76 12.44
CA PHE A 88 4.05 -2.78 13.44
C PHE A 88 5.56 -3.07 13.52
N ILE A 89 6.23 -3.21 12.37
CA ILE A 89 7.68 -3.42 12.33
C ILE A 89 8.41 -2.20 12.89
N LEU A 90 7.97 -0.99 12.55
CA LEU A 90 8.55 0.26 13.05
C LEU A 90 8.42 0.36 14.57
N GLU A 91 7.24 0.05 15.12
CA GLU A 91 6.99 0.03 16.57
C GLU A 91 7.91 -0.98 17.27
N LYS A 92 7.98 -2.21 16.77
CA LYS A 92 8.88 -3.25 17.32
C LYS A 92 10.35 -2.85 17.29
N ARG A 93 10.77 -2.22 16.20
CA ARG A 93 12.12 -1.70 16.06
C ARG A 93 12.39 -0.60 17.08
N MET A 94 11.47 0.34 17.25
CA MET A 94 11.60 1.43 18.22
C MET A 94 11.67 0.89 19.66
N ASP A 95 10.80 -0.05 20.02
CA ASP A 95 10.78 -0.68 21.34
C ASP A 95 12.11 -1.39 21.66
N ALA A 96 12.63 -2.18 20.72
CA ALA A 96 13.90 -2.88 20.87
C ALA A 96 15.07 -1.90 21.05
N MET A 97 15.12 -0.83 20.26
CA MET A 97 16.16 0.18 20.36
C MET A 97 16.07 0.97 21.67
N MET A 98 14.87 1.31 22.13
CA MET A 98 14.66 1.97 23.43
C MET A 98 15.02 1.07 24.60
N LYS A 99 14.69 -0.24 24.54
CA LYS A 99 15.11 -1.24 25.54
C LYS A 99 16.62 -1.32 25.59
N LEU A 100 17.29 -1.42 24.45
CA LEU A 100 18.74 -1.47 24.32
C LEU A 100 19.39 -0.22 24.94
N TYR A 101 18.93 0.97 24.57
CA TYR A 101 19.45 2.23 25.11
C TYR A 101 19.32 2.31 26.64
N LYS A 102 18.15 2.00 27.19
CA LYS A 102 17.92 2.02 28.65
C LYS A 102 18.81 1.01 29.38
N THR A 103 18.93 -0.18 28.81
CA THR A 103 19.75 -1.24 29.42
C THR A 103 21.25 -0.89 29.38
N LEU A 104 21.73 -0.35 28.26
CA LEU A 104 23.09 0.12 28.11
C LEU A 104 23.40 1.28 29.08
N ALA A 105 22.45 2.19 29.27
CA ALA A 105 22.59 3.25 30.27
C ALA A 105 22.69 2.68 31.70
N LYS A 106 21.83 1.71 32.03
CA LYS A 106 21.82 1.05 33.34
C LYS A 106 23.13 0.31 33.62
N VAL A 107 23.62 -0.46 32.63
CA VAL A 107 24.91 -1.20 32.75
C VAL A 107 26.08 -0.22 32.96
N SER A 108 26.13 0.84 32.15
CA SER A 108 27.15 1.89 32.25
C SER A 108 27.18 2.50 33.66
N THR A 109 26.02 2.80 34.24
CA THR A 109 25.90 3.40 35.58
C THR A 109 26.28 2.40 36.69
N SER A 110 25.75 1.16 36.59
CA SER A 110 26.00 0.11 37.59
C SER A 110 27.49 -0.26 37.67
N LEU A 111 28.15 -0.49 36.52
CA LEU A 111 29.59 -0.82 36.52
C LEU A 111 30.46 0.36 36.91
N SER A 112 30.09 1.59 36.53
CA SER A 112 30.81 2.79 36.99
C SER A 112 30.71 2.94 38.51
N ALA A 113 29.53 2.71 39.09
CA ALA A 113 29.35 2.73 40.54
C ALA A 113 30.23 1.66 41.27
N CYS A 114 30.31 0.44 40.70
CA CYS A 114 31.20 -0.60 41.25
C CYS A 114 32.68 -0.22 41.22
N CYS A 115 33.11 0.67 40.34
CA CYS A 115 34.48 1.16 40.27
C CYS A 115 34.78 2.21 41.36
N THR A 116 33.74 2.94 41.83
CA THR A 116 33.89 4.06 42.78
C THR A 116 33.59 3.69 44.24
N LEU A 117 32.95 2.55 44.47
CA LEU A 117 32.60 2.09 45.82
C LEU A 117 33.82 1.45 46.52
N GLU A 118 34.18 1.96 47.69
CA GLU A 118 35.23 1.40 48.56
C GLU A 118 34.86 0.01 49.10
N ASP A 119 33.56 -0.23 49.39
CA ASP A 119 33.05 -1.52 49.87
C ASP A 119 32.23 -2.21 48.75
N LYS A 120 32.87 -3.13 48.04
CA LYS A 120 32.19 -3.98 47.03
C LYS A 120 31.42 -5.09 47.74
N THR A 121 30.12 -4.90 47.84
CA THR A 121 29.24 -5.93 48.41
C THR A 121 28.93 -7.03 47.39
N LEU A 122 28.63 -8.24 47.89
CA LEU A 122 28.16 -9.34 47.04
C LEU A 122 26.93 -8.92 46.24
N GLU A 123 26.06 -8.10 46.80
CA GLU A 123 24.84 -7.58 46.19
C GLU A 123 25.12 -6.73 44.96
N THR A 124 26.07 -5.79 45.01
CA THR A 124 26.48 -4.95 43.87
C THR A 124 27.07 -5.77 42.74
N THR A 125 27.78 -6.84 43.06
CA THR A 125 28.34 -7.76 42.07
C THR A 125 27.24 -8.57 41.38
N ILE A 126 26.25 -9.07 42.14
CA ILE A 126 25.09 -9.79 41.58
C ILE A 126 24.26 -8.87 40.68
N GLU A 127 24.01 -7.63 41.12
CA GLU A 127 23.28 -6.65 40.32
C GLU A 127 24.01 -6.33 39.00
N SER A 128 25.31 -6.19 39.02
CA SER A 128 26.14 -5.98 37.82
C SER A 128 26.08 -7.16 36.87
N HIS A 129 26.06 -8.39 37.35
CA HIS A 129 25.85 -9.59 36.53
C HIS A 129 24.46 -9.60 35.87
N GLN A 130 23.41 -9.29 36.63
CA GLN A 130 22.03 -9.27 36.12
C GLN A 130 21.84 -8.16 35.08
N THR A 131 22.39 -6.97 35.30
CA THR A 131 22.31 -5.88 34.33
C THR A 131 23.06 -6.19 33.06
N LEU A 132 24.23 -6.83 33.15
CA LEU A 132 25.00 -7.26 31.98
C LEU A 132 24.28 -8.37 31.19
N ALA A 133 23.66 -9.33 31.87
CA ALA A 133 22.83 -10.36 31.24
C ALA A 133 21.62 -9.71 30.49
N GLY A 134 20.97 -8.72 31.11
CA GLY A 134 19.91 -7.94 30.46
C GLY A 134 20.39 -7.16 29.24
N LEU A 135 21.66 -6.72 29.22
CA LEU A 135 22.22 -6.07 28.03
C LEU A 135 22.42 -7.06 26.89
N HIS A 136 22.88 -8.27 27.14
CA HIS A 136 22.97 -9.30 26.09
C HIS A 136 21.61 -9.59 25.48
N GLU A 137 20.57 -9.77 26.30
CA GLU A 137 19.18 -9.96 25.81
C GLU A 137 18.70 -8.77 24.98
N ALA A 138 18.96 -7.54 25.45
CA ALA A 138 18.55 -6.35 24.69
C ALA A 138 19.28 -6.20 23.34
N ILE A 139 20.57 -6.62 23.29
CA ILE A 139 21.32 -6.66 22.02
C ILE A 139 20.74 -7.71 21.08
N ASP A 140 20.40 -8.89 21.58
CA ASP A 140 19.81 -9.96 20.75
C ASP A 140 18.46 -9.54 20.18
N ASP A 141 17.61 -8.90 20.98
CA ASP A 141 16.32 -8.34 20.54
C ASP A 141 16.50 -7.24 19.47
N ALA A 142 17.51 -6.40 19.62
CA ALA A 142 17.77 -5.29 18.71
C ALA A 142 18.60 -5.70 17.48
N ARG A 143 19.27 -6.85 17.50
CA ARG A 143 20.18 -7.32 16.45
C ARG A 143 19.64 -7.22 15.02
N PRO A 144 18.38 -7.55 14.73
CA PRO A 144 17.84 -7.42 13.39
C PRO A 144 17.72 -5.97 12.89
N PHE A 145 17.86 -4.99 13.79
CA PHE A 145 17.55 -3.58 13.54
C PHE A 145 18.76 -2.65 13.63
N ILE A 146 19.93 -3.15 14.06
CA ILE A 146 21.17 -2.38 14.22
C ILE A 146 22.18 -2.76 13.15
N GLU A 147 22.96 -1.77 12.72
CA GLU A 147 24.01 -1.95 11.73
C GLU A 147 25.18 -2.76 12.31
N TYR A 148 25.94 -3.39 11.43
CA TYR A 148 27.06 -4.26 11.83
C TYR A 148 28.12 -3.53 12.68
N GLU A 149 28.41 -2.28 12.35
CA GLU A 149 29.38 -1.45 13.09
C GLU A 149 28.90 -1.19 14.51
N SER A 150 27.63 -0.84 14.68
CA SER A 150 27.02 -0.67 16.02
C SER A 150 27.02 -1.98 16.83
N GLN A 151 26.84 -3.14 16.16
CA GLN A 151 26.96 -4.44 16.81
C GLN A 151 28.37 -4.69 17.33
N LEU A 152 29.41 -4.30 16.60
CA LEU A 152 30.79 -4.42 17.04
C LEU A 152 31.08 -3.58 18.29
N LEU A 153 30.57 -2.33 18.32
CA LEU A 153 30.70 -1.46 19.51
C LEU A 153 30.01 -2.04 20.75
N LEU A 154 28.78 -2.55 20.56
CA LEU A 154 28.03 -3.20 21.62
C LEU A 154 28.73 -4.47 22.14
N ASN A 155 29.26 -5.29 21.23
CA ASN A 155 30.04 -6.48 21.61
C ASN A 155 31.33 -6.12 22.34
N LYS A 156 32.00 -5.04 21.95
CA LYS A 156 33.17 -4.52 22.65
C LYS A 156 32.77 -4.11 24.05
N ALA A 157 31.74 -3.29 24.23
CA ALA A 157 31.26 -2.86 25.55
C ALA A 157 30.88 -4.04 26.43
N THR A 158 30.16 -5.04 25.93
CA THR A 158 29.76 -6.24 26.69
C THR A 158 30.96 -7.10 27.06
N SER A 159 31.95 -7.24 26.17
CA SER A 159 33.19 -8.00 26.42
C SER A 159 33.99 -7.37 27.58
N ILE A 160 34.17 -6.04 27.53
CA ILE A 160 34.90 -5.31 28.60
C ILE A 160 34.09 -5.38 29.89
N GLY A 161 32.77 -5.12 29.86
CA GLY A 161 31.88 -5.24 31.01
C GLY A 161 31.97 -6.63 31.67
N THR A 162 32.00 -7.69 30.86
CA THR A 162 32.17 -9.07 31.37
C THR A 162 33.51 -9.27 32.10
N LYS A 163 34.59 -8.70 31.57
CA LYS A 163 35.90 -8.74 32.22
C LYS A 163 35.90 -7.99 33.57
N MET A 164 35.26 -6.82 33.59
CA MET A 164 35.10 -6.02 34.82
C MET A 164 34.31 -6.77 35.87
N VAL A 165 33.16 -7.34 35.53
CA VAL A 165 32.34 -8.10 36.47
C VAL A 165 33.09 -9.31 37.00
N ARG A 166 33.83 -10.04 36.16
CA ARG A 166 34.70 -11.14 36.60
C ARG A 166 35.81 -10.68 37.56
N HIS A 167 36.35 -9.49 37.31
CA HIS A 167 37.39 -8.91 38.20
C HIS A 167 36.79 -8.60 39.57
N PHE A 168 35.61 -7.96 39.63
CA PHE A 168 34.91 -7.66 40.88
C PHE A 168 34.40 -8.91 41.62
N SER A 169 34.16 -10.02 40.93
CA SER A 169 33.69 -11.27 41.54
C SER A 169 34.77 -12.03 42.31
N ARG A 170 36.04 -11.62 42.24
CA ARG A 170 37.15 -12.27 42.94
C ARG A 170 37.40 -11.57 44.29
N PRO A 171 37.27 -12.25 45.40
CA PRO A 171 37.55 -11.65 46.72
C PRO A 171 39.01 -11.19 46.82
N GLY A 172 39.24 -10.00 47.35
CA GLY A 172 40.59 -9.44 47.59
C GLY A 172 41.28 -8.91 46.34
N THR A 173 40.58 -8.78 45.18
CA THR A 173 41.17 -8.12 44.02
C THR A 173 41.20 -6.60 44.23
N PRO A 174 42.28 -5.93 43.82
CA PRO A 174 42.34 -4.46 43.81
C PRO A 174 41.28 -3.89 42.88
N ASP A 175 41.07 -2.58 42.88
CA ASP A 175 40.18 -1.90 41.98
C ASP A 175 40.46 -2.25 40.51
N ALA A 176 39.43 -2.21 39.66
CA ALA A 176 39.64 -2.46 38.24
C ALA A 176 40.69 -1.48 37.69
N PRO A 177 41.60 -1.93 36.82
CA PRO A 177 42.56 -1.03 36.21
C PRO A 177 41.85 0.19 35.59
N ALA A 178 42.36 1.39 35.86
CA ALA A 178 41.77 2.63 35.35
C ALA A 178 41.57 2.58 33.83
N GLU A 179 42.51 2.01 33.09
CA GLU A 179 42.44 1.81 31.64
C GLU A 179 41.24 0.96 31.23
N MET A 180 40.89 -0.09 31.98
CA MET A 180 39.72 -0.95 31.66
C MET A 180 38.41 -0.21 31.91
N THR A 181 38.34 0.64 32.93
CA THR A 181 37.17 1.46 33.24
C THR A 181 36.97 2.54 32.15
N GLU A 182 38.05 3.20 31.75
CA GLU A 182 38.03 4.21 30.68
C GLU A 182 37.63 3.59 29.37
N GLU A 183 38.23 2.48 28.94
CA GLU A 183 37.87 1.77 27.70
C GLU A 183 36.40 1.32 27.69
N PHE A 184 35.87 0.86 28.84
CA PHE A 184 34.48 0.50 28.99
C PHE A 184 33.54 1.71 28.78
N MET A 185 33.88 2.82 29.46
CA MET A 185 33.06 4.05 29.36
C MET A 185 33.06 4.61 27.94
N GLU A 186 34.22 4.65 27.27
CA GLU A 186 34.32 5.06 25.88
C GLU A 186 33.45 4.17 24.96
N ALA A 187 33.55 2.85 25.09
CA ALA A 187 32.74 1.91 24.32
C ALA A 187 31.25 2.08 24.57
N CYS A 188 30.82 2.33 25.81
CA CYS A 188 29.43 2.60 26.16
C CYS A 188 28.95 3.93 25.61
N ILE A 189 29.77 4.98 25.63
CA ILE A 189 29.43 6.30 25.07
C ILE A 189 29.25 6.18 23.57
N ALA A 190 30.19 5.55 22.86
CA ALA A 190 30.10 5.33 21.43
C ALA A 190 28.86 4.52 21.06
N ALA A 191 28.62 3.40 21.73
CA ALA A 191 27.42 2.58 21.48
C ALA A 191 26.12 3.33 21.78
N LYS A 192 26.05 4.14 22.85
CA LYS A 192 24.88 4.97 23.15
C LYS A 192 24.61 6.01 22.04
N SER A 193 25.68 6.65 21.54
CA SER A 193 25.58 7.64 20.48
C SER A 193 24.99 7.04 19.21
N ASP A 194 25.45 5.86 18.81
CA ASP A 194 24.96 5.14 17.64
C ASP A 194 23.49 4.71 17.81
N VAL A 195 23.14 4.19 18.98
CA VAL A 195 21.75 3.80 19.26
C VAL A 195 20.81 5.01 19.23
N ILE A 196 21.23 6.16 19.78
CA ILE A 196 20.48 7.42 19.71
C ILE A 196 20.32 7.88 18.26
N ALA A 197 21.38 7.83 17.46
CA ALA A 197 21.32 8.20 16.05
C ALA A 197 20.30 7.32 15.29
N ALA A 198 20.32 6.02 15.54
CA ALA A 198 19.36 5.08 14.96
C ALA A 198 17.92 5.34 15.41
N ILE A 199 17.69 5.67 16.69
CA ILE A 199 16.36 6.06 17.21
C ILE A 199 15.87 7.33 16.53
N ASN A 200 16.73 8.35 16.40
CA ASN A 200 16.37 9.61 15.77
C ASN A 200 16.03 9.44 14.28
N MET A 201 16.76 8.59 13.56
CA MET A 201 16.42 8.24 12.17
C MET A 201 15.06 7.56 12.06
N LEU A 202 14.71 6.68 13.02
CA LEU A 202 13.40 6.03 13.05
C LEU A 202 12.25 6.99 13.36
N ALA A 203 12.50 7.98 14.21
CA ALA A 203 11.50 8.98 14.59
C ALA A 203 11.24 10.03 13.49
N ALA A 204 12.14 10.14 12.50
CA ALA A 204 12.03 11.08 11.38
C ALA A 204 11.24 10.53 10.18
N VAL A 205 10.86 9.26 10.19
CA VAL A 205 10.05 8.56 9.16
C VAL A 205 8.58 8.61 9.50
#